data_d2224d6f0ccebac78e93d148f0262e2d
#
_entry.id   d2224d6f0ccebac78e93d148f0262e2d
#
_cell.length_a   1.000
_cell.length_b   1.000
_cell.length_c   1.000
_cell.angle_alpha   90.00
_cell.angle_beta   90.00
_cell.angle_gamma   90.00
#
_symmetry.space_group_name_H-M   'P 1'
#
loop_
_entity.id
_entity.type
_entity.pdbx_description
1 polymer ?
#
loop_
_entity_poly.entity_id
_entity_poly.type
_entity_poly.pdbx_seq_one_letter_code
_entity_poly.pdbx_strand_id
1 'polypeptide(L)'
;MIPPLTSGLFATITIILAIGLPVAVVVTARAWRARTGAWPWVGHSVLVVLAPAVAVLAVLVWVNSQYGLYASWDDLFGITPPASAAAFNPQPTAATTGSASSSPAPTGVIGGNGTPRAVQHVPWVNGVPQGFTRDTNPNTFATTIRVPGSGVPLPAYVMLPKQYFEAKYAKTQFPTLILLPGYPGTPEAFLHQMQLQQHLQESVAAGGTPFVLVITQESVPGSPDLECMDLPKQPQITTYLTSELPNIVMSHFRVRTDRAGWGFLGYSEGGFCAAQLTMRFPHLFSAAVAIAAYPRPESPYFANLPKSYTDAGDLALLLAKRPPIALLATESTQDRQAKGVFTALKGVKPPTVVKTVLFTQGGHNTQAFSLELAQDFRWISNYMAKV
;
A
#
# COMPACT_ATOMS: atom_id res chain seq x y z
N MET A 1 30.94 -11.15 -13.94
CA MET A 1 29.52 -10.69 -13.96
C MET A 1 28.88 -11.22 -12.68
N ILE A 2 28.32 -10.35 -11.86
CA ILE A 2 27.63 -10.76 -10.61
C ILE A 2 26.31 -11.42 -11.03
N PRO A 3 25.99 -12.64 -10.52
CA PRO A 3 24.73 -13.29 -10.87
C PRO A 3 23.52 -12.45 -10.46
N PRO A 4 22.38 -12.56 -11.15
CA PRO A 4 21.15 -11.87 -10.75
C PRO A 4 20.72 -12.24 -9.32
N LEU A 5 20.19 -11.28 -8.58
CA LEU A 5 19.80 -11.42 -7.16
C LEU A 5 18.76 -12.55 -6.94
N THR A 6 17.94 -12.80 -7.95
CA THR A 6 16.89 -13.82 -7.93
C THR A 6 17.30 -15.15 -8.56
N SER A 7 18.58 -15.30 -8.99
CA SER A 7 19.03 -16.54 -9.65
C SER A 7 19.23 -17.68 -8.63
N GLY A 8 18.72 -18.87 -8.96
CA GLY A 8 18.96 -20.07 -8.17
C GLY A 8 20.46 -20.39 -7.99
N LEU A 9 21.28 -20.05 -8.99
CA LEU A 9 22.73 -20.19 -8.92
C LEU A 9 23.33 -19.32 -7.81
N PHE A 10 22.90 -18.06 -7.69
CA PHE A 10 23.41 -17.16 -6.63
C PHE A 10 22.99 -17.65 -5.24
N ALA A 11 21.75 -18.08 -5.07
CA ALA A 11 21.27 -18.68 -3.82
C ALA A 11 22.08 -19.94 -3.46
N THR A 12 22.32 -20.82 -4.42
CA THR A 12 23.11 -22.04 -4.20
C THR A 12 24.56 -21.71 -3.78
N ILE A 13 25.22 -20.77 -4.46
CA ILE A 13 26.58 -20.34 -4.14
C ILE A 13 26.63 -19.78 -2.70
N THR A 14 25.73 -18.90 -2.33
CA THR A 14 25.72 -18.30 -0.98
C THR A 14 25.48 -19.35 0.10
N ILE A 15 24.61 -20.35 -0.12
CA ILE A 15 24.38 -21.45 0.81
C ILE A 15 25.63 -22.34 0.94
N ILE A 16 26.26 -22.71 -0.16
CA ILE A 16 27.51 -23.49 -0.13
C ILE A 16 28.59 -22.76 0.65
N LEU A 17 28.77 -21.47 0.43
CA LEU A 17 29.74 -20.64 1.16
C LEU A 17 29.36 -20.50 2.64
N ALA A 18 28.08 -20.35 2.97
CA ALA A 18 27.59 -20.24 4.34
C ALA A 18 27.87 -21.52 5.17
N ILE A 19 27.90 -22.68 4.50
CA ILE A 19 28.25 -23.97 5.15
C ILE A 19 29.76 -24.18 5.12
N GLY A 20 30.42 -23.89 4.01
CA GLY A 20 31.85 -24.18 3.80
C GLY A 20 32.78 -23.30 4.63
N LEU A 21 32.46 -22.01 4.80
CA LEU A 21 33.33 -21.08 5.56
C LEU A 21 33.46 -21.46 7.06
N PRO A 22 32.40 -21.79 7.81
CA PRO A 22 32.55 -22.27 9.18
C PRO A 22 33.41 -23.55 9.29
N VAL A 23 33.27 -24.47 8.32
CA VAL A 23 34.14 -25.66 8.25
C VAL A 23 35.59 -25.24 8.03
N ALA A 24 35.85 -24.31 7.11
CA ALA A 24 37.19 -23.79 6.86
C ALA A 24 37.78 -23.10 8.10
N VAL A 25 36.97 -22.37 8.88
CA VAL A 25 37.42 -21.77 10.17
C VAL A 25 37.92 -22.84 11.12
N VAL A 26 37.16 -23.96 11.29
CA VAL A 26 37.56 -25.06 12.21
C VAL A 26 38.83 -25.76 11.73
N VAL A 27 38.90 -26.05 10.43
CA VAL A 27 40.07 -26.74 9.84
C VAL A 27 41.32 -25.91 9.93
N THR A 28 41.21 -24.62 9.55
CA THR A 28 42.37 -23.69 9.61
C THR A 28 42.80 -23.42 11.04
N ALA A 29 41.91 -23.32 12.02
CA ALA A 29 42.23 -23.18 13.42
C ALA A 29 43.12 -24.34 13.93
N ARG A 30 42.87 -25.56 13.47
CA ARG A 30 43.69 -26.74 13.82
C ARG A 30 45.01 -26.74 13.08
N ALA A 31 44.99 -26.46 11.77
CA ALA A 31 46.18 -26.53 10.93
C ALA A 31 47.21 -25.39 11.24
N TRP A 32 46.71 -24.22 11.64
CA TRP A 32 47.56 -23.05 11.85
C TRP A 32 48.09 -22.91 13.28
N ARG A 33 47.57 -23.62 14.24
CA ARG A 33 48.11 -23.68 15.62
C ARG A 33 49.56 -24.11 15.68
N ALA A 34 50.04 -24.91 14.73
CA ALA A 34 51.43 -25.40 14.63
C ALA A 34 52.33 -24.49 13.81
N ARG A 35 51.85 -23.36 13.24
CA ARG A 35 52.64 -22.47 12.39
C ARG A 35 53.06 -21.23 13.16
N THR A 36 54.34 -20.85 13.01
CA THR A 36 54.89 -19.57 13.55
C THR A 36 54.70 -18.46 12.54
N GLY A 37 54.37 -17.24 13.01
CA GLY A 37 54.20 -16.05 12.19
C GLY A 37 52.80 -15.43 12.26
N ALA A 38 52.68 -14.17 11.82
CA ALA A 38 51.43 -13.41 11.89
C ALA A 38 50.40 -13.77 10.79
N TRP A 39 50.87 -14.13 9.59
CA TRP A 39 50.02 -14.36 8.41
C TRP A 39 48.96 -15.43 8.58
N PRO A 40 49.23 -16.62 9.19
CA PRO A 40 48.19 -17.60 9.46
C PRO A 40 47.08 -17.07 10.35
N TRP A 41 47.40 -16.25 11.36
CA TRP A 41 46.43 -15.65 12.27
C TRP A 41 45.56 -14.60 11.58
N VAL A 42 46.14 -13.77 10.69
CA VAL A 42 45.40 -12.80 9.89
C VAL A 42 44.39 -13.51 8.98
N GLY A 43 44.82 -14.56 8.27
CA GLY A 43 43.93 -15.33 7.40
C GLY A 43 42.79 -16.01 8.17
N HIS A 44 43.07 -16.57 9.36
CA HIS A 44 42.05 -17.15 10.22
C HIS A 44 41.04 -16.11 10.73
N SER A 45 41.53 -14.94 11.18
CA SER A 45 40.65 -13.86 11.62
C SER A 45 39.72 -13.34 10.51
N VAL A 46 40.23 -13.24 9.29
CA VAL A 46 39.40 -12.90 8.13
C VAL A 46 38.27 -13.93 7.92
N LEU A 47 38.60 -15.24 7.99
CA LEU A 47 37.58 -16.29 7.84
C LEU A 47 36.55 -16.25 8.97
N VAL A 48 36.98 -15.96 10.21
CA VAL A 48 36.06 -15.87 11.37
C VAL A 48 35.07 -14.71 11.18
N VAL A 49 35.47 -13.60 10.56
CA VAL A 49 34.61 -12.46 10.30
C VAL A 49 33.71 -12.72 9.06
N LEU A 50 34.28 -13.32 8.01
CA LEU A 50 33.55 -13.59 6.77
C LEU A 50 32.46 -14.66 6.93
N ALA A 51 32.69 -15.68 7.73
CA ALA A 51 31.74 -16.79 7.87
C ALA A 51 30.34 -16.32 8.34
N PRO A 52 30.17 -15.56 9.44
CA PRO A 52 28.87 -15.06 9.83
C PRO A 52 28.30 -14.03 8.83
N ALA A 53 29.11 -13.21 8.19
CA ALA A 53 28.65 -12.26 7.18
C ALA A 53 28.04 -12.96 5.97
N VAL A 54 28.69 -14.02 5.48
CA VAL A 54 28.17 -14.84 4.38
C VAL A 54 26.93 -15.64 4.79
N ALA A 55 26.87 -16.11 6.04
CA ALA A 55 25.67 -16.79 6.55
C ALA A 55 24.45 -15.83 6.56
N VAL A 56 24.63 -14.59 7.02
CA VAL A 56 23.58 -13.57 6.98
C VAL A 56 23.18 -13.27 5.53
N LEU A 57 24.16 -13.10 4.62
CA LEU A 57 23.88 -12.88 3.20
C LEU A 57 23.09 -14.04 2.59
N ALA A 58 23.43 -15.28 2.92
CA ALA A 58 22.70 -16.45 2.41
C ALA A 58 21.23 -16.48 2.87
N VAL A 59 20.96 -16.08 4.12
CA VAL A 59 19.59 -15.93 4.64
C VAL A 59 18.86 -14.83 3.90
N LEU A 60 19.48 -13.65 3.70
CA LEU A 60 18.87 -12.54 2.97
C LEU A 60 18.55 -12.90 1.52
N VAL A 61 19.48 -13.58 0.83
CA VAL A 61 19.27 -14.08 -0.55
C VAL A 61 18.17 -15.13 -0.59
N TRP A 62 18.12 -16.04 0.38
CA TRP A 62 17.06 -17.03 0.48
C TRP A 62 15.70 -16.37 0.71
N VAL A 63 15.58 -15.44 1.64
CA VAL A 63 14.35 -14.66 1.89
C VAL A 63 13.92 -13.94 0.61
N ASN A 64 14.85 -13.24 -0.06
CA ASN A 64 14.54 -12.57 -1.31
C ASN A 64 14.08 -13.55 -2.41
N SER A 65 14.63 -14.76 -2.46
CA SER A 65 14.23 -15.78 -3.43
C SER A 65 12.82 -16.32 -3.19
N GLN A 66 12.35 -16.31 -1.93
CA GLN A 66 11.00 -16.74 -1.57
C GLN A 66 9.97 -15.63 -1.83
N TYR A 67 10.29 -14.41 -1.41
CA TYR A 67 9.33 -13.30 -1.40
C TYR A 67 9.47 -12.36 -2.59
N GLY A 68 10.56 -12.42 -3.36
CA GLY A 68 10.74 -11.56 -4.55
C GLY A 68 10.79 -10.07 -4.25
N LEU A 69 11.30 -9.69 -3.06
CA LEU A 69 11.31 -8.30 -2.58
C LEU A 69 12.09 -7.39 -3.53
N TYR A 70 13.25 -7.86 -4.01
CA TYR A 70 14.10 -7.15 -4.96
C TYR A 70 14.33 -8.00 -6.20
N ALA A 71 14.02 -7.45 -7.36
CA ALA A 71 14.13 -8.16 -8.63
C ALA A 71 15.56 -8.16 -9.20
N SER A 72 16.34 -7.11 -8.93
CA SER A 72 17.70 -6.91 -9.44
C SER A 72 18.59 -6.21 -8.41
N TRP A 73 19.89 -6.12 -8.70
CA TRP A 73 20.82 -5.32 -7.93
C TRP A 73 20.50 -3.82 -7.99
N ASP A 74 20.07 -3.34 -9.16
CA ASP A 74 19.68 -1.94 -9.33
C ASP A 74 18.44 -1.61 -8.48
N ASP A 75 17.49 -2.52 -8.39
CA ASP A 75 16.31 -2.43 -7.54
C ASP A 75 16.71 -2.39 -6.04
N LEU A 76 17.67 -3.23 -5.62
CA LEU A 76 18.18 -3.26 -4.24
C LEU A 76 18.89 -1.95 -3.85
N PHE A 77 19.65 -1.37 -4.78
CA PHE A 77 20.44 -0.15 -4.52
C PHE A 77 19.71 1.15 -4.91
N GLY A 78 18.48 1.07 -5.36
CA GLY A 78 17.71 2.25 -5.72
C GLY A 78 18.15 2.96 -7.00
N ILE A 79 18.81 2.23 -7.90
CA ILE A 79 19.34 2.76 -9.16
C ILE A 79 18.34 2.51 -10.32
N THR A 80 17.14 2.05 -10.01
CA THR A 80 16.12 1.74 -11.03
C THR A 80 15.74 3.03 -11.77
N PRO A 81 15.97 3.13 -13.09
CA PRO A 81 15.53 4.28 -13.85
C PRO A 81 14.00 4.39 -13.78
N PRO A 82 13.43 5.61 -13.84
CA PRO A 82 11.99 5.77 -13.87
C PRO A 82 11.42 4.90 -14.99
N ALA A 83 10.37 4.13 -14.66
CA ALA A 83 9.73 3.25 -15.62
C ALA A 83 9.36 4.05 -16.86
N SER A 84 9.83 3.62 -18.03
CA SER A 84 9.38 4.22 -19.29
C SER A 84 7.90 3.88 -19.43
N ALA A 85 7.05 4.85 -19.13
CA ALA A 85 5.61 4.73 -19.22
C ALA A 85 5.24 4.23 -20.61
N ALA A 86 4.74 3.03 -20.71
CA ALA A 86 3.97 2.62 -21.86
C ALA A 86 2.83 3.63 -21.97
N ALA A 87 2.76 4.34 -23.08
CA ALA A 87 1.99 5.55 -23.31
C ALA A 87 0.63 5.53 -22.61
N PHE A 88 0.51 6.30 -21.56
CA PHE A 88 -0.70 6.53 -20.81
C PHE A 88 -1.66 7.34 -21.67
N ASN A 89 -2.58 6.66 -22.34
CA ASN A 89 -3.61 7.32 -23.16
C ASN A 89 -4.94 7.30 -22.39
N PRO A 90 -5.31 8.36 -21.66
CA PRO A 90 -6.58 8.43 -20.97
C PRO A 90 -7.69 8.76 -21.97
N GLN A 91 -8.52 7.79 -22.31
CA GLN A 91 -9.75 8.09 -23.04
C GLN A 91 -10.90 8.13 -22.00
N PRO A 92 -11.46 9.29 -21.70
CA PRO A 92 -12.59 9.39 -20.78
C PRO A 92 -13.87 8.96 -21.50
N THR A 93 -14.44 7.85 -21.06
CA THR A 93 -15.85 7.55 -21.36
C THR A 93 -16.71 8.10 -20.22
N ALA A 94 -17.64 8.98 -20.56
CA ALA A 94 -18.55 9.64 -19.63
C ALA A 94 -19.41 8.61 -18.86
N ALA A 95 -19.41 8.73 -17.52
CA ALA A 95 -20.26 7.94 -16.65
C ALA A 95 -21.69 8.47 -16.68
N THR A 96 -22.62 7.67 -17.20
CA THR A 96 -24.06 7.91 -17.10
C THR A 96 -24.56 7.46 -15.73
N THR A 97 -25.28 8.31 -15.04
CA THR A 97 -25.87 8.05 -13.71
C THR A 97 -27.00 7.03 -13.82
N GLY A 98 -26.80 5.84 -13.26
CA GLY A 98 -27.81 4.80 -13.11
C GLY A 98 -28.05 4.47 -11.64
N SER A 99 -29.30 4.50 -11.22
CA SER A 99 -29.75 4.15 -9.86
C SER A 99 -29.53 2.67 -9.57
N ALA A 100 -28.89 2.33 -8.44
CA ALA A 100 -28.69 0.97 -7.98
C ALA A 100 -29.43 0.70 -6.65
N SER A 101 -30.03 -0.46 -6.59
CA SER A 101 -30.80 -1.04 -5.50
C SER A 101 -29.94 -1.37 -4.27
N SER A 102 -30.50 -1.19 -3.10
CA SER A 102 -29.84 -1.17 -1.79
C SER A 102 -29.75 -2.53 -1.10
N SER A 103 -28.54 -2.90 -0.63
CA SER A 103 -28.34 -3.75 0.56
C SER A 103 -28.11 -2.88 1.79
N PRO A 104 -28.47 -3.32 3.01
CA PRO A 104 -28.31 -2.48 4.19
C PRO A 104 -26.82 -2.23 4.47
N ALA A 105 -26.44 -0.96 4.29
CA ALA A 105 -25.12 -0.46 4.58
C ALA A 105 -25.00 -0.14 6.06
N PRO A 106 -23.77 -0.24 6.66
CA PRO A 106 -23.51 0.50 7.88
C PRO A 106 -23.88 1.96 7.62
N THR A 107 -24.47 2.62 8.59
CA THR A 107 -24.91 4.02 8.51
C THR A 107 -23.68 4.88 8.17
N GLY A 108 -23.46 5.04 6.86
CA GLY A 108 -22.23 5.61 6.30
C GLY A 108 -22.07 7.06 6.69
N VAL A 109 -20.89 7.35 7.12
CA VAL A 109 -20.43 8.67 7.56
C VAL A 109 -20.25 9.60 6.38
N ILE A 110 -19.78 9.09 5.24
CA ILE A 110 -19.67 9.83 3.98
C ILE A 110 -21.08 9.90 3.37
N GLY A 111 -21.51 11.09 2.92
CA GLY A 111 -22.79 11.26 2.25
C GLY A 111 -22.88 10.39 0.99
N GLY A 112 -23.76 9.39 1.01
CA GLY A 112 -23.98 8.50 -0.12
C GLY A 112 -24.65 9.22 -1.29
N ASN A 113 -24.47 8.68 -2.52
CA ASN A 113 -25.14 9.15 -3.74
C ASN A 113 -24.95 10.64 -4.08
N GLY A 114 -23.78 11.23 -3.73
CA GLY A 114 -23.43 12.61 -4.07
C GLY A 114 -24.07 13.69 -3.18
N THR A 115 -24.76 13.32 -2.11
CA THR A 115 -25.30 14.29 -1.13
C THR A 115 -24.25 14.57 -0.07
N PRO A 116 -23.74 15.82 0.07
CA PRO A 116 -22.82 16.18 1.12
C PRO A 116 -23.46 16.01 2.52
N ARG A 117 -22.72 15.43 3.45
CA ARG A 117 -23.15 15.36 4.84
C ARG A 117 -22.76 16.63 5.59
N ALA A 118 -23.65 17.13 6.42
CA ALA A 118 -23.32 18.17 7.38
C ALA A 118 -22.40 17.59 8.49
N VAL A 119 -21.26 18.23 8.73
CA VAL A 119 -20.29 17.81 9.74
C VAL A 119 -20.02 18.98 10.68
N GLN A 120 -20.02 18.70 11.99
CA GLN A 120 -19.60 19.67 12.98
C GLN A 120 -18.07 19.70 13.00
N HIS A 121 -17.48 20.86 12.71
CA HIS A 121 -16.04 21.03 12.70
C HIS A 121 -15.48 21.26 14.10
N VAL A 122 -14.41 20.54 14.41
CA VAL A 122 -13.61 20.73 15.63
C VAL A 122 -12.59 21.84 15.37
N PRO A 123 -12.44 22.82 16.30
CA PRO A 123 -11.53 23.94 16.09
C PRO A 123 -10.06 23.51 16.12
N TRP A 124 -9.25 24.25 15.37
CA TRP A 124 -7.79 24.14 15.43
C TRP A 124 -7.25 25.06 16.53
N VAL A 125 -6.32 24.55 17.32
CA VAL A 125 -5.64 25.29 18.39
C VAL A 125 -4.16 25.42 18.02
N ASN A 126 -3.64 26.64 17.96
CA ASN A 126 -2.26 26.91 17.56
C ASN A 126 -1.84 26.26 16.21
N GLY A 127 -2.76 26.22 15.26
CA GLY A 127 -2.55 25.64 13.94
C GLY A 127 -2.44 24.10 13.92
N VAL A 128 -2.99 23.42 14.94
CA VAL A 128 -3.09 21.96 15.04
C VAL A 128 -4.54 21.58 15.33
N PRO A 129 -5.13 20.59 14.64
CA PRO A 129 -6.46 20.09 14.99
C PRO A 129 -6.45 19.49 16.40
N GLN A 130 -7.52 19.71 17.15
CA GLN A 130 -7.64 19.14 18.50
C GLN A 130 -7.58 17.61 18.45
N GLY A 131 -6.79 16.99 19.31
CA GLY A 131 -6.57 15.52 19.31
C GLY A 131 -5.53 15.03 18.32
N PHE A 132 -4.86 15.95 17.61
CA PHE A 132 -3.72 15.65 16.73
C PHE A 132 -2.43 16.27 17.26
N THR A 133 -1.31 15.75 16.78
CA THR A 133 0.04 16.32 16.95
C THR A 133 0.64 16.59 15.57
N ARG A 134 1.62 17.53 15.50
CA ARG A 134 2.39 17.69 14.26
C ARG A 134 3.35 16.52 14.11
N ASP A 135 3.41 15.98 12.89
CA ASP A 135 4.44 15.03 12.49
C ASP A 135 5.69 15.75 12.00
N THR A 136 6.81 15.04 11.88
CA THR A 136 8.07 15.54 11.31
C THR A 136 7.97 15.77 9.79
N ASN A 137 7.09 15.05 9.10
CA ASN A 137 6.81 15.27 7.69
C ASN A 137 6.03 16.59 7.50
N PRO A 138 6.38 17.40 6.49
CA PRO A 138 5.73 18.68 6.26
C PRO A 138 4.21 18.53 6.07
N ASN A 139 3.45 19.44 6.68
CA ASN A 139 1.98 19.51 6.58
C ASN A 139 1.25 18.23 7.01
N THR A 140 1.87 17.43 7.86
CA THR A 140 1.34 16.16 8.35
C THR A 140 0.96 16.24 9.81
N PHE A 141 -0.18 15.66 10.14
CA PHE A 141 -0.74 15.60 11.50
C PHE A 141 -1.01 14.15 11.86
N ALA A 142 -0.63 13.76 13.07
CA ALA A 142 -0.74 12.40 13.59
C ALA A 142 -1.78 12.31 14.71
N THR A 143 -2.54 11.22 14.74
CA THR A 143 -3.43 10.85 15.83
C THR A 143 -3.51 9.33 15.94
N THR A 144 -4.24 8.83 16.93
CA THR A 144 -4.62 7.41 17.02
C THR A 144 -6.14 7.30 17.09
N ILE A 145 -6.67 6.30 16.39
CA ILE A 145 -8.12 6.06 16.33
C ILE A 145 -8.38 4.63 16.78
N ARG A 146 -9.33 4.45 17.71
CA ARG A 146 -9.67 3.12 18.24
C ARG A 146 -10.46 2.31 17.22
N VAL A 147 -9.99 1.09 16.99
CA VAL A 147 -10.68 0.13 16.10
C VAL A 147 -11.89 -0.45 16.83
N PRO A 148 -13.10 -0.38 16.25
CA PRO A 148 -14.28 -1.01 16.83
C PRO A 148 -14.09 -2.52 17.01
N GLY A 149 -14.72 -3.07 18.04
CA GLY A 149 -14.61 -4.50 18.37
C GLY A 149 -13.37 -4.90 19.17
N SER A 150 -12.23 -4.20 19.00
CA SER A 150 -11.01 -4.46 19.79
C SER A 150 -10.67 -3.33 20.77
N GLY A 151 -11.04 -2.10 20.45
CA GLY A 151 -10.62 -0.91 21.19
C GLY A 151 -9.13 -0.56 21.05
N VAL A 152 -8.36 -1.33 20.28
CA VAL A 152 -6.94 -1.08 20.03
C VAL A 152 -6.79 0.20 19.19
N PRO A 153 -5.95 1.18 19.62
CA PRO A 153 -5.69 2.36 18.83
C PRO A 153 -4.74 2.06 17.67
N LEU A 154 -5.12 2.44 16.46
CA LEU A 154 -4.23 2.43 15.30
C LEU A 154 -3.76 3.85 14.97
N PRO A 155 -2.52 4.02 14.50
CA PRO A 155 -2.01 5.30 14.05
C PRO A 155 -2.74 5.77 12.78
N ALA A 156 -3.01 7.06 12.70
CA ALA A 156 -3.55 7.70 11.52
C ALA A 156 -2.83 9.04 11.30
N TYR A 157 -2.36 9.25 10.09
CA TYR A 157 -1.66 10.45 9.67
C TYR A 157 -2.47 11.16 8.59
N VAL A 158 -2.60 12.46 8.70
CA VAL A 158 -3.27 13.29 7.70
C VAL A 158 -2.26 14.25 7.10
N MET A 159 -1.87 14.00 5.86
CA MET A 159 -0.95 14.84 5.10
C MET A 159 -1.75 15.77 4.19
N LEU A 160 -1.56 17.07 4.38
CA LEU A 160 -2.27 18.10 3.63
C LEU A 160 -1.45 18.56 2.41
N PRO A 161 -2.08 18.74 1.25
CA PRO A 161 -1.40 19.29 0.08
C PRO A 161 -1.02 20.76 0.33
N LYS A 162 0.02 21.27 -0.32
CA LYS A 162 0.44 22.69 -0.16
C LYS A 162 -0.70 23.66 -0.40
N GLN A 163 -1.56 23.36 -1.36
CA GLN A 163 -2.74 24.13 -1.73
C GLN A 163 -3.72 24.33 -0.55
N TYR A 164 -3.73 23.44 0.42
CA TYR A 164 -4.59 23.56 1.61
C TYR A 164 -4.35 24.86 2.38
N PHE A 165 -3.14 25.41 2.36
CA PHE A 165 -2.74 26.62 3.07
C PHE A 165 -2.75 27.89 2.20
N GLU A 166 -3.04 27.78 0.91
CA GLU A 166 -3.12 28.94 0.01
C GLU A 166 -4.45 29.68 0.17
N ALA A 167 -4.41 31.01 0.22
CA ALA A 167 -5.57 31.85 0.43
C ALA A 167 -6.71 31.60 -0.57
N LYS A 168 -6.38 31.33 -1.85
CA LYS A 168 -7.38 31.03 -2.90
C LYS A 168 -8.21 29.77 -2.60
N TYR A 169 -7.69 28.84 -1.79
CA TYR A 169 -8.35 27.60 -1.40
C TYR A 169 -8.89 27.63 0.05
N ALA A 170 -8.97 28.81 0.68
CA ALA A 170 -9.38 28.91 2.10
C ALA A 170 -10.77 28.33 2.40
N LYS A 171 -11.67 28.32 1.41
CA LYS A 171 -13.04 27.76 1.54
C LYS A 171 -13.23 26.43 0.82
N THR A 172 -12.17 25.88 0.23
CA THR A 172 -12.23 24.65 -0.54
C THR A 172 -12.31 23.41 0.36
N GLN A 173 -13.19 22.49 0.03
CA GLN A 173 -13.20 21.14 0.57
C GLN A 173 -12.43 20.21 -0.38
N PHE A 174 -11.35 19.63 0.10
CA PHE A 174 -10.44 18.82 -0.68
C PHE A 174 -10.92 17.37 -0.78
N PRO A 175 -10.75 16.69 -1.91
CA PRO A 175 -10.92 15.25 -1.97
C PRO A 175 -9.83 14.54 -1.20
N THR A 176 -10.12 13.33 -0.76
CA THR A 176 -9.34 12.56 0.21
C THR A 176 -9.04 11.16 -0.31
N LEU A 177 -7.80 10.74 -0.18
CA LEU A 177 -7.39 9.36 -0.41
C LEU A 177 -6.97 8.72 0.92
N ILE A 178 -7.54 7.56 1.23
CA ILE A 178 -7.07 6.70 2.32
C ILE A 178 -6.00 5.80 1.75
N LEU A 179 -4.80 5.84 2.35
CA LEU A 179 -3.64 5.09 1.92
C LEU A 179 -3.41 3.91 2.87
N LEU A 180 -3.32 2.70 2.30
CA LEU A 180 -3.16 1.46 3.03
C LEU A 180 -1.87 0.74 2.61
N PRO A 181 -0.95 0.44 3.55
CA PRO A 181 0.26 -0.33 3.28
C PRO A 181 -0.08 -1.81 2.99
N GLY A 182 0.93 -2.63 2.72
CA GLY A 182 0.79 -4.08 2.71
C GLY A 182 0.95 -4.67 4.12
N TYR A 183 0.51 -5.88 4.32
CA TYR A 183 0.71 -6.63 5.56
C TYR A 183 2.10 -7.31 5.58
N PRO A 184 2.83 -7.28 6.69
CA PRO A 184 2.56 -6.65 8.00
C PRO A 184 3.06 -5.18 8.07
N GLY A 185 2.83 -4.38 7.06
CA GLY A 185 3.30 -3.00 6.95
C GLY A 185 2.64 -2.03 7.92
N THR A 186 3.25 -0.87 8.00
CA THR A 186 2.79 0.24 8.84
C THR A 186 2.74 1.54 8.03
N PRO A 187 2.03 2.58 8.50
CA PRO A 187 1.93 3.87 7.81
C PRO A 187 3.29 4.53 7.51
N GLU A 188 4.31 4.22 8.31
CA GLU A 188 5.67 4.76 8.17
C GLU A 188 6.30 4.42 6.82
N ALA A 189 5.92 3.29 6.20
CA ALA A 189 6.38 2.93 4.86
C ALA A 189 5.99 4.00 3.82
N PHE A 190 4.75 4.48 3.85
CA PHE A 190 4.31 5.60 3.02
C PHE A 190 5.01 6.92 3.38
N LEU A 191 5.10 7.22 4.67
CA LEU A 191 5.61 8.50 5.16
C LEU A 191 7.10 8.69 4.86
N HIS A 192 7.91 7.63 4.94
CA HIS A 192 9.37 7.73 4.92
C HIS A 192 10.02 7.10 3.69
N GLN A 193 9.34 6.19 2.96
CA GLN A 193 9.95 5.45 1.86
C GLN A 193 9.39 5.83 0.49
N MET A 194 8.14 6.29 0.41
CA MET A 194 7.45 6.47 -0.86
C MET A 194 7.32 7.93 -1.33
N GLN A 195 7.98 8.88 -0.71
CA GLN A 195 8.05 10.30 -1.11
C GLN A 195 6.69 10.92 -1.49
N LEU A 196 5.63 10.58 -0.76
CA LEU A 196 4.23 10.90 -1.09
C LEU A 196 4.01 12.37 -1.46
N GLN A 197 4.59 13.29 -0.67
CA GLN A 197 4.38 14.72 -0.91
C GLN A 197 4.98 15.18 -2.22
N GLN A 198 6.13 14.64 -2.62
CA GLN A 198 6.77 14.93 -3.90
C GLN A 198 5.89 14.43 -5.05
N HIS A 199 5.50 13.17 -5.05
CA HIS A 199 4.66 12.59 -6.10
C HIS A 199 3.28 13.25 -6.22
N LEU A 200 2.68 13.64 -5.10
CA LEU A 200 1.44 14.43 -5.12
C LEU A 200 1.65 15.79 -5.79
N GLN A 201 2.76 16.51 -5.47
CA GLN A 201 3.06 17.79 -6.11
C GLN A 201 3.37 17.65 -7.60
N GLU A 202 4.09 16.61 -8.01
CA GLU A 202 4.33 16.27 -9.42
C GLU A 202 3.01 16.02 -10.17
N SER A 203 2.12 15.24 -9.56
CA SER A 203 0.78 15.01 -10.10
C SER A 203 0.00 16.32 -10.27
N VAL A 204 -0.02 17.17 -9.24
CA VAL A 204 -0.72 18.46 -9.27
C VAL A 204 -0.13 19.40 -10.32
N ALA A 205 1.19 19.46 -10.46
CA ALA A 205 1.86 20.24 -11.49
C ALA A 205 1.49 19.77 -12.91
N ALA A 206 1.19 18.47 -13.06
CA ALA A 206 0.71 17.87 -14.31
C ALA A 206 -0.83 17.94 -14.48
N GLY A 207 -1.55 18.74 -13.67
CA GLY A 207 -3.01 18.95 -13.76
C GLY A 207 -3.84 17.95 -12.94
N GLY A 208 -3.21 17.20 -12.04
CA GLY A 208 -3.90 16.35 -11.06
C GLY A 208 -4.55 17.17 -9.95
N THR A 209 -5.36 16.50 -9.15
CA THR A 209 -6.08 17.08 -8.00
C THR A 209 -5.19 17.07 -6.75
N PRO A 210 -5.14 18.17 -5.96
CA PRO A 210 -4.46 18.18 -4.67
C PRO A 210 -5.30 17.44 -3.63
N PHE A 211 -4.95 16.19 -3.35
CA PHE A 211 -5.62 15.36 -2.36
C PHE A 211 -5.14 15.63 -0.94
N VAL A 212 -6.04 15.51 0.03
CA VAL A 212 -5.69 15.20 1.41
C VAL A 212 -5.39 13.70 1.47
N LEU A 213 -4.22 13.32 1.97
CA LEU A 213 -3.81 11.92 2.11
C LEU A 213 -3.98 11.50 3.57
N VAL A 214 -4.75 10.43 3.79
CA VAL A 214 -4.98 9.84 5.11
C VAL A 214 -4.29 8.49 5.14
N ILE A 215 -3.21 8.39 5.89
CA ILE A 215 -2.36 7.20 5.91
C ILE A 215 -2.63 6.45 7.22
N THR A 216 -3.01 5.19 7.14
CA THR A 216 -3.25 4.31 8.29
C THR A 216 -2.87 2.88 7.93
N GLN A 217 -3.15 1.93 8.80
CA GLN A 217 -2.95 0.50 8.53
C GLN A 217 -4.27 -0.27 8.63
N GLU A 218 -4.33 -1.40 7.97
CA GLU A 218 -5.48 -2.31 7.92
C GLU A 218 -5.37 -3.45 8.94
N SER A 219 -4.22 -3.60 9.59
CA SER A 219 -3.95 -4.69 10.55
C SER A 219 -3.90 -4.19 11.98
N VAL A 220 -4.42 -4.99 12.91
CA VAL A 220 -4.37 -4.71 14.35
C VAL A 220 -3.31 -5.61 14.99
N PRO A 221 -2.31 -5.04 15.69
CA PRO A 221 -1.27 -5.83 16.34
C PRO A 221 -1.84 -6.92 17.27
N GLY A 222 -1.36 -8.14 17.10
CA GLY A 222 -1.81 -9.30 17.89
C GLY A 222 -3.13 -9.93 17.42
N SER A 223 -3.76 -9.41 16.39
CA SER A 223 -4.92 -10.03 15.72
C SER A 223 -4.48 -10.85 14.50
N PRO A 224 -5.30 -11.81 14.05
CA PRO A 224 -5.11 -12.41 12.75
C PRO A 224 -5.15 -11.35 11.65
N ASP A 225 -4.57 -11.67 10.52
CA ASP A 225 -4.74 -10.90 9.30
C ASP A 225 -6.18 -11.08 8.78
N LEU A 226 -6.94 -9.98 8.79
CA LEU A 226 -8.38 -9.95 8.48
C LEU A 226 -8.66 -9.38 7.09
N GLU A 227 -7.61 -8.95 6.36
CA GLU A 227 -7.70 -8.44 4.99
C GLU A 227 -8.84 -7.43 4.81
N CYS A 228 -8.89 -6.46 5.72
CA CYS A 228 -9.88 -5.37 5.76
C CYS A 228 -11.34 -5.80 5.96
N MET A 229 -11.59 -6.97 6.52
CA MET A 229 -12.94 -7.46 6.76
C MET A 229 -13.36 -7.34 8.24
N ASP A 230 -14.65 -7.12 8.44
CA ASP A 230 -15.29 -7.28 9.74
C ASP A 230 -15.69 -8.74 9.92
N LEU A 231 -15.05 -9.41 10.88
CA LEU A 231 -15.33 -10.80 11.21
C LEU A 231 -15.87 -10.92 12.64
N PRO A 232 -16.71 -11.92 12.94
CA PRO A 232 -17.28 -12.10 14.27
C PRO A 232 -16.18 -12.24 15.35
N LYS A 233 -16.31 -11.46 16.43
CA LYS A 233 -15.39 -11.44 17.58
C LYS A 233 -13.95 -11.00 17.24
N GLN A 234 -13.76 -10.36 16.08
CA GLN A 234 -12.50 -9.79 15.64
C GLN A 234 -12.57 -8.26 15.58
N PRO A 235 -11.43 -7.57 15.47
CA PRO A 235 -11.41 -6.14 15.16
C PRO A 235 -12.23 -5.83 13.90
N GLN A 236 -13.00 -4.75 13.93
CA GLN A 236 -13.91 -4.37 12.85
C GLN A 236 -13.20 -3.40 11.90
N ILE A 237 -12.33 -3.94 11.02
CA ILE A 237 -11.45 -3.15 10.16
C ILE A 237 -12.23 -2.47 9.03
N THR A 238 -13.21 -3.15 8.42
CA THR A 238 -14.10 -2.49 7.45
C THR A 238 -14.77 -1.27 8.07
N THR A 239 -15.37 -1.41 9.25
CA THR A 239 -16.04 -0.32 9.98
C THR A 239 -15.04 0.80 10.32
N TYR A 240 -13.84 0.46 10.76
CA TYR A 240 -12.78 1.45 11.01
C TYR A 240 -12.48 2.28 9.77
N LEU A 241 -12.21 1.65 8.63
CA LEU A 241 -11.78 2.30 7.39
C LEU A 241 -12.92 3.04 6.67
N THR A 242 -14.17 2.59 6.82
CA THR A 242 -15.31 3.17 6.09
C THR A 242 -16.16 4.12 6.93
N SER A 243 -15.98 4.14 8.25
CA SER A 243 -16.79 4.94 9.17
C SER A 243 -15.95 5.75 10.14
N GLU A 244 -15.19 5.12 11.04
CA GLU A 244 -14.51 5.82 12.12
C GLU A 244 -13.44 6.80 11.61
N LEU A 245 -12.54 6.32 10.76
CA LEU A 245 -11.48 7.13 10.17
C LEU A 245 -12.03 8.31 9.35
N PRO A 246 -12.97 8.11 8.40
CA PRO A 246 -13.58 9.23 7.68
C PRO A 246 -14.29 10.24 8.59
N ASN A 247 -14.96 9.80 9.65
CA ASN A 247 -15.61 10.70 10.64
C ASN A 247 -14.62 11.67 11.27
N ILE A 248 -13.52 11.13 11.77
CA ILE A 248 -12.46 11.93 12.40
C ILE A 248 -11.87 12.90 11.39
N VAL A 249 -11.57 12.45 10.19
CA VAL A 249 -10.98 13.31 9.15
C VAL A 249 -11.94 14.43 8.75
N MET A 250 -13.20 14.13 8.49
CA MET A 250 -14.20 15.13 8.08
C MET A 250 -14.47 16.16 9.20
N SER A 251 -14.42 15.76 10.45
CA SER A 251 -14.66 16.70 11.57
C SER A 251 -13.47 17.63 11.85
N HIS A 252 -12.26 17.30 11.41
CA HIS A 252 -11.06 18.07 11.73
C HIS A 252 -10.44 18.81 10.54
N PHE A 253 -10.75 18.39 9.32
CA PHE A 253 -10.12 18.91 8.11
C PHE A 253 -11.15 19.37 7.08
N ARG A 254 -10.76 20.32 6.21
CA ARG A 254 -11.58 20.79 5.10
C ARG A 254 -11.54 19.78 3.96
N VAL A 255 -12.28 18.71 4.13
CA VAL A 255 -12.42 17.64 3.13
C VAL A 255 -13.85 17.53 2.66
N ARG A 256 -14.04 16.98 1.48
CA ARG A 256 -15.38 16.68 0.97
C ARG A 256 -16.08 15.65 1.86
N THR A 257 -17.39 15.79 1.96
CA THR A 257 -18.23 14.92 2.81
C THR A 257 -19.15 14.01 1.98
N ASP A 258 -18.95 13.97 0.67
CA ASP A 258 -19.69 13.12 -0.27
C ASP A 258 -18.78 12.10 -0.95
N ARG A 259 -19.39 11.09 -1.53
CA ARG A 259 -18.73 9.98 -2.27
C ARG A 259 -17.69 10.44 -3.29
N ALA A 260 -17.97 11.50 -4.04
CA ALA A 260 -17.07 11.96 -5.10
C ALA A 260 -15.72 12.46 -4.56
N GLY A 261 -15.66 12.77 -3.28
CA GLY A 261 -14.44 13.23 -2.60
C GLY A 261 -13.63 12.12 -1.94
N TRP A 262 -14.03 10.83 -2.01
CA TRP A 262 -13.35 9.77 -1.26
C TRP A 262 -12.93 8.61 -2.15
N GLY A 263 -11.70 8.14 -1.91
CA GLY A 263 -11.12 6.99 -2.58
C GLY A 263 -10.02 6.34 -1.76
N PHE A 264 -9.50 5.24 -2.28
CA PHE A 264 -8.40 4.49 -1.67
C PHE A 264 -7.18 4.43 -2.60
N LEU A 265 -6.00 4.31 -2.00
CA LEU A 265 -4.78 3.91 -2.67
C LEU A 265 -4.03 2.95 -1.74
N GLY A 266 -3.56 1.82 -2.25
CA GLY A 266 -2.79 0.91 -1.43
C GLY A 266 -1.89 0.00 -2.25
N TYR A 267 -0.96 -0.66 -1.57
CA TYR A 267 -0.08 -1.65 -2.20
C TYR A 267 -0.15 -3.00 -1.47
N SER A 268 0.07 -4.09 -2.20
CA SER A 268 0.01 -5.46 -1.67
C SER A 268 -1.37 -5.72 -1.06
N GLU A 269 -1.46 -6.13 0.20
CA GLU A 269 -2.74 -6.27 0.92
C GLU A 269 -3.52 -4.96 0.96
N GLY A 270 -2.87 -3.82 1.23
CA GLY A 270 -3.53 -2.52 1.16
C GLY A 270 -4.10 -2.20 -0.22
N GLY A 271 -3.46 -2.68 -1.30
CA GLY A 271 -3.98 -2.61 -2.67
C GLY A 271 -5.22 -3.49 -2.86
N PHE A 272 -5.19 -4.71 -2.33
CA PHE A 272 -6.36 -5.58 -2.30
C PHE A 272 -7.51 -4.94 -1.50
N CYS A 273 -7.21 -4.41 -0.31
CA CYS A 273 -8.18 -3.68 0.52
C CYS A 273 -8.77 -2.47 -0.20
N ALA A 274 -7.95 -1.67 -0.89
CA ALA A 274 -8.39 -0.53 -1.66
C ALA A 274 -9.42 -0.94 -2.74
N ALA A 275 -9.11 -1.99 -3.50
CA ALA A 275 -9.99 -2.51 -4.54
C ALA A 275 -11.30 -3.07 -3.96
N GLN A 276 -11.22 -3.99 -2.98
CA GLN A 276 -12.41 -4.64 -2.44
C GLN A 276 -13.33 -3.64 -1.71
N LEU A 277 -12.78 -2.74 -0.88
CA LEU A 277 -13.59 -1.77 -0.13
C LEU A 277 -14.30 -0.80 -1.06
N THR A 278 -13.64 -0.33 -2.11
CA THR A 278 -14.26 0.55 -3.10
C THR A 278 -15.39 -0.18 -3.85
N MET A 279 -15.21 -1.45 -4.21
CA MET A 279 -16.23 -2.25 -4.89
C MET A 279 -17.38 -2.66 -3.96
N ARG A 280 -17.13 -2.91 -2.68
CA ARG A 280 -18.15 -3.26 -1.68
C ARG A 280 -18.97 -2.06 -1.24
N PHE A 281 -18.38 -0.88 -1.19
CA PHE A 281 -19.02 0.35 -0.71
C PHE A 281 -19.03 1.45 -1.79
N PRO A 282 -19.59 1.17 -2.98
CA PRO A 282 -19.56 2.12 -4.09
C PRO A 282 -20.40 3.37 -3.85
N HIS A 283 -21.22 3.39 -2.80
CA HIS A 283 -21.98 4.56 -2.35
C HIS A 283 -21.13 5.50 -1.46
N LEU A 284 -19.99 5.04 -0.92
CA LEU A 284 -19.08 5.83 -0.10
C LEU A 284 -17.83 6.26 -0.87
N PHE A 285 -17.33 5.42 -1.77
CA PHE A 285 -16.07 5.62 -2.46
C PHE A 285 -16.26 5.61 -3.98
N SER A 286 -15.56 6.49 -4.67
CA SER A 286 -15.69 6.64 -6.12
C SER A 286 -14.59 5.93 -6.91
N ALA A 287 -13.38 5.85 -6.36
CA ALA A 287 -12.24 5.33 -7.09
C ALA A 287 -11.19 4.69 -6.16
N ALA A 288 -10.38 3.79 -6.72
CA ALA A 288 -9.22 3.23 -6.05
C ALA A 288 -8.02 3.03 -6.97
N VAL A 289 -6.83 3.01 -6.36
CA VAL A 289 -5.58 2.51 -6.94
C VAL A 289 -5.11 1.32 -6.14
N ALA A 290 -4.91 0.19 -6.81
CA ALA A 290 -4.48 -1.09 -6.25
C ALA A 290 -3.13 -1.48 -6.85
N ILE A 291 -2.05 -1.24 -6.11
CA ILE A 291 -0.67 -1.53 -6.53
C ILE A 291 -0.30 -2.92 -6.04
N ALA A 292 0.18 -3.79 -6.93
CA ALA A 292 0.67 -5.12 -6.60
C ALA A 292 -0.32 -5.94 -5.73
N ALA A 293 -1.62 -5.83 -6.01
CA ALA A 293 -2.68 -6.48 -5.27
C ALA A 293 -2.87 -7.95 -5.69
N TYR A 294 -3.63 -8.69 -4.89
CA TYR A 294 -4.06 -10.05 -5.21
C TYR A 294 -5.61 -10.10 -5.38
N PRO A 295 -6.15 -11.17 -5.98
CA PRO A 295 -7.55 -11.13 -6.46
C PRO A 295 -8.62 -11.48 -5.42
N ARG A 296 -8.26 -12.11 -4.30
CA ARG A 296 -9.20 -12.61 -3.27
C ARG A 296 -8.49 -12.78 -1.95
N PRO A 297 -9.20 -12.94 -0.83
CA PRO A 297 -8.57 -13.21 0.47
C PRO A 297 -7.64 -14.42 0.43
N GLU A 298 -6.39 -14.23 0.87
CA GLU A 298 -5.30 -15.23 0.85
C GLU A 298 -4.77 -15.54 2.26
N SER A 299 -5.15 -14.75 3.28
CA SER A 299 -4.73 -15.01 4.66
C SER A 299 -5.15 -16.41 5.11
N PRO A 300 -4.25 -17.18 5.74
CA PRO A 300 -4.56 -18.51 6.27
C PRO A 300 -5.73 -18.53 7.26
N TYR A 301 -6.06 -17.39 7.85
CA TYR A 301 -7.19 -17.26 8.76
C TYR A 301 -8.52 -17.58 8.06
N PHE A 302 -8.67 -17.25 6.77
CA PHE A 302 -9.89 -17.52 6.01
C PHE A 302 -10.10 -18.99 5.67
N ALA A 303 -9.05 -19.82 5.72
CA ALA A 303 -9.16 -21.25 5.39
C ALA A 303 -10.16 -22.01 6.28
N ASN A 304 -10.39 -21.52 7.50
CA ASN A 304 -11.29 -22.12 8.49
C ASN A 304 -12.64 -21.38 8.60
N LEU A 305 -12.87 -20.38 7.77
CA LEU A 305 -14.12 -19.63 7.78
C LEU A 305 -15.08 -20.14 6.70
N PRO A 306 -16.41 -19.90 6.84
CA PRO A 306 -17.36 -20.12 5.76
C PRO A 306 -16.92 -19.41 4.49
N LYS A 307 -17.06 -20.09 3.33
CA LYS A 307 -16.67 -19.56 2.01
C LYS A 307 -17.27 -18.18 1.69
N SER A 308 -18.42 -17.85 2.28
CA SER A 308 -19.07 -16.54 2.12
C SER A 308 -18.19 -15.37 2.52
N TYR A 309 -17.25 -15.56 3.46
CA TYR A 309 -16.28 -14.51 3.83
C TYR A 309 -15.23 -14.31 2.75
N THR A 310 -14.67 -15.40 2.21
CA THR A 310 -13.74 -15.30 1.07
C THR A 310 -14.43 -14.70 -0.16
N ASP A 311 -15.67 -15.16 -0.47
CA ASP A 311 -16.43 -14.64 -1.60
C ASP A 311 -16.78 -13.15 -1.45
N ALA A 312 -16.96 -12.66 -0.23
CA ALA A 312 -17.23 -11.26 0.04
C ALA A 312 -16.08 -10.31 -0.34
N GLY A 313 -14.84 -10.81 -0.37
CA GLY A 313 -13.65 -10.08 -0.80
C GLY A 313 -13.16 -10.44 -2.20
N ASP A 314 -13.72 -11.45 -2.87
CA ASP A 314 -13.29 -11.88 -4.19
C ASP A 314 -13.58 -10.79 -5.25
N LEU A 315 -12.51 -10.23 -5.82
CA LEU A 315 -12.61 -9.09 -6.75
C LEU A 315 -13.39 -9.46 -8.03
N ALA A 316 -13.30 -10.70 -8.50
CA ALA A 316 -14.05 -11.13 -9.68
C ALA A 316 -15.57 -11.20 -9.39
N LEU A 317 -15.94 -11.68 -8.20
CA LEU A 317 -17.35 -11.71 -7.76
C LEU A 317 -17.89 -10.30 -7.50
N LEU A 318 -17.07 -9.42 -6.94
CA LEU A 318 -17.43 -8.02 -6.74
C LEU A 318 -17.59 -7.28 -8.06
N LEU A 319 -16.66 -7.49 -9.00
CA LEU A 319 -16.73 -6.90 -10.35
C LEU A 319 -17.98 -7.33 -11.12
N ALA A 320 -18.41 -8.59 -10.96
CA ALA A 320 -19.63 -9.11 -11.60
C ALA A 320 -20.90 -8.33 -11.20
N LYS A 321 -20.90 -7.67 -10.02
CA LYS A 321 -21.99 -6.78 -9.57
C LYS A 321 -22.00 -5.42 -10.28
N ARG A 322 -20.98 -5.13 -11.07
CA ARG A 322 -20.79 -3.88 -11.83
C ARG A 322 -20.91 -2.61 -10.96
N PRO A 323 -20.13 -2.48 -9.88
CA PRO A 323 -20.19 -1.29 -9.03
C PRO A 323 -19.79 -0.04 -9.84
N PRO A 324 -20.45 1.12 -9.65
CA PRO A 324 -20.16 2.35 -10.39
C PRO A 324 -18.90 3.05 -9.84
N ILE A 325 -17.74 2.39 -9.93
CA ILE A 325 -16.44 2.88 -9.44
C ILE A 325 -15.39 2.88 -10.55
N ALA A 326 -14.27 3.57 -10.30
CA ALA A 326 -13.07 3.46 -11.10
C ALA A 326 -11.95 2.78 -10.32
N LEU A 327 -11.27 1.82 -10.94
CA LEU A 327 -10.16 1.07 -10.35
C LEU A 327 -8.96 1.09 -11.31
N LEU A 328 -7.81 1.57 -10.81
CA LEU A 328 -6.51 1.33 -11.42
C LEU A 328 -5.85 0.17 -10.68
N ALA A 329 -5.47 -0.87 -11.41
CA ALA A 329 -4.66 -1.95 -10.88
C ALA A 329 -3.29 -1.95 -11.57
N THR A 330 -2.22 -1.97 -10.79
CA THR A 330 -0.85 -1.94 -11.31
C THR A 330 -0.08 -3.14 -10.78
N GLU A 331 0.72 -3.77 -11.64
CA GLU A 331 1.59 -4.91 -11.31
C GLU A 331 2.95 -4.77 -11.99
N SER A 332 3.99 -5.40 -11.44
CA SER A 332 5.28 -5.58 -12.12
C SER A 332 5.41 -7.01 -12.65
N THR A 333 5.99 -7.17 -13.85
CA THR A 333 6.33 -8.49 -14.39
C THR A 333 7.34 -9.24 -13.55
N GLN A 334 8.12 -8.52 -12.74
CA GLN A 334 9.15 -9.05 -11.87
C GLN A 334 8.66 -9.32 -10.45
N ASP A 335 7.46 -8.83 -10.11
CA ASP A 335 6.81 -9.14 -8.83
C ASP A 335 6.28 -10.57 -8.84
N ARG A 336 6.72 -11.37 -7.86
CA ARG A 336 6.31 -12.76 -7.72
C ARG A 336 5.10 -12.96 -6.82
N GLN A 337 4.78 -11.97 -6.01
CA GLN A 337 3.68 -12.03 -5.04
C GLN A 337 2.37 -11.54 -5.65
N ALA A 338 2.41 -10.41 -6.37
CA ALA A 338 1.24 -9.86 -7.04
C ALA A 338 0.91 -10.68 -8.29
N LYS A 339 -0.04 -11.58 -8.18
CA LYS A 339 -0.46 -12.45 -9.29
C LYS A 339 -1.97 -12.59 -9.36
N GLY A 340 -2.47 -12.53 -10.59
CA GLY A 340 -3.85 -12.90 -10.87
C GLY A 340 -4.87 -11.77 -10.75
N VAL A 341 -4.53 -10.59 -10.20
CA VAL A 341 -5.50 -9.49 -10.13
C VAL A 341 -5.96 -9.05 -11.51
N PHE A 342 -5.09 -8.95 -12.48
CA PHE A 342 -5.47 -8.60 -13.86
C PHE A 342 -6.41 -9.62 -14.48
N THR A 343 -6.25 -10.90 -14.13
CA THR A 343 -7.17 -11.95 -14.60
C THR A 343 -8.53 -11.83 -13.94
N ALA A 344 -8.58 -11.54 -12.65
CA ALA A 344 -9.83 -11.33 -11.91
C ALA A 344 -10.60 -10.09 -12.41
N LEU A 345 -9.88 -9.08 -12.92
CA LEU A 345 -10.46 -7.83 -13.43
C LEU A 345 -10.83 -7.87 -14.91
N LYS A 346 -10.68 -9.02 -15.59
CA LYS A 346 -11.11 -9.18 -16.99
C LYS A 346 -12.63 -9.13 -17.12
N GLY A 347 -13.09 -8.66 -18.29
CA GLY A 347 -14.52 -8.66 -18.63
C GLY A 347 -15.33 -7.58 -17.92
N VAL A 348 -14.65 -6.52 -17.45
CA VAL A 348 -15.32 -5.34 -16.86
C VAL A 348 -16.38 -4.78 -17.79
N LYS A 349 -17.53 -4.38 -17.21
CA LYS A 349 -18.65 -3.78 -17.94
C LYS A 349 -19.07 -2.47 -17.28
N PRO A 350 -19.51 -1.49 -18.07
CA PRO A 350 -20.08 -0.26 -17.50
C PRO A 350 -21.20 -0.57 -16.47
N PRO A 351 -21.35 0.27 -15.43
CA PRO A 351 -20.66 1.55 -15.19
C PRO A 351 -19.28 1.43 -14.53
N THR A 352 -18.78 0.23 -14.23
CA THR A 352 -17.45 0.05 -13.65
C THR A 352 -16.36 0.39 -14.67
N VAL A 353 -15.36 1.16 -14.26
CA VAL A 353 -14.17 1.48 -15.05
C VAL A 353 -12.97 0.78 -14.44
N VAL A 354 -12.25 -0.01 -15.21
CA VAL A 354 -11.00 -0.63 -14.77
C VAL A 354 -9.89 -0.30 -15.76
N LYS A 355 -8.75 0.14 -15.24
CA LYS A 355 -7.50 0.29 -15.96
C LYS A 355 -6.45 -0.62 -15.33
N THR A 356 -5.73 -1.37 -16.15
CA THR A 356 -4.57 -2.17 -15.72
C THR A 356 -3.30 -1.62 -16.32
N VAL A 357 -2.23 -1.55 -15.52
CA VAL A 357 -0.90 -1.12 -15.95
C VAL A 357 0.14 -2.15 -15.51
N LEU A 358 0.93 -2.63 -16.46
CA LEU A 358 1.98 -3.61 -16.21
C LEU A 358 3.34 -2.93 -16.37
N PHE A 359 4.14 -2.96 -15.29
CA PHE A 359 5.52 -2.49 -15.31
C PHE A 359 6.47 -3.63 -15.70
N THR A 360 7.65 -3.25 -16.19
CA THR A 360 8.69 -4.21 -16.56
C THR A 360 9.79 -4.33 -15.52
N GLN A 361 9.78 -3.49 -14.48
CA GLN A 361 10.86 -3.40 -13.49
C GLN A 361 10.30 -3.33 -12.07
N GLY A 362 11.13 -3.76 -11.09
CA GLY A 362 10.86 -3.71 -9.67
C GLY A 362 10.19 -4.97 -9.10
N GLY A 363 10.66 -5.39 -7.94
CA GLY A 363 10.08 -6.49 -7.15
C GLY A 363 8.95 -6.02 -6.25
N HIS A 364 8.62 -6.83 -5.24
CA HIS A 364 7.56 -6.53 -4.28
C HIS A 364 8.08 -5.65 -3.14
N ASN A 365 8.33 -4.39 -3.41
CA ASN A 365 8.88 -3.44 -2.43
C ASN A 365 8.36 -2.01 -2.63
N THR A 366 8.44 -1.20 -1.58
CA THR A 366 7.94 0.18 -1.56
C THR A 366 8.61 1.10 -2.58
N GLN A 367 9.87 0.84 -2.93
CA GLN A 367 10.58 1.60 -3.94
C GLN A 367 9.99 1.38 -5.33
N ALA A 368 9.77 0.12 -5.72
CA ALA A 368 9.10 -0.22 -6.96
C ALA A 368 7.68 0.35 -7.01
N PHE A 369 6.93 0.25 -5.91
CA PHE A 369 5.56 0.77 -5.81
C PHE A 369 5.49 2.29 -5.91
N SER A 370 6.54 3.01 -5.51
CA SER A 370 6.57 4.47 -5.57
C SER A 370 6.82 5.03 -6.97
N LEU A 371 7.36 4.25 -7.91
CA LEU A 371 7.77 4.73 -9.24
C LEU A 371 6.64 5.40 -10.04
N GLU A 372 5.42 4.94 -9.85
CA GLU A 372 4.25 5.39 -10.62
C GLU A 372 3.27 6.25 -9.81
N LEU A 373 3.55 6.53 -8.54
CA LEU A 373 2.61 7.24 -7.66
C LEU A 373 2.13 8.58 -8.22
N ALA A 374 2.99 9.35 -8.87
CA ALA A 374 2.59 10.62 -9.48
C ALA A 374 1.56 10.40 -10.60
N GLN A 375 1.71 9.33 -11.38
CA GLN A 375 0.78 8.95 -12.44
C GLN A 375 -0.51 8.38 -11.85
N ASP A 376 -0.41 7.59 -10.78
CA ASP A 376 -1.54 7.01 -10.05
C ASP A 376 -2.42 8.12 -9.46
N PHE A 377 -1.84 9.11 -8.78
CA PHE A 377 -2.56 10.30 -8.31
C PHE A 377 -3.21 11.07 -9.45
N ARG A 378 -2.51 11.22 -10.58
CA ARG A 378 -3.07 11.89 -11.76
C ARG A 378 -4.21 11.10 -12.38
N TRP A 379 -4.09 9.76 -12.45
CA TRP A 379 -5.15 8.92 -13.00
C TRP A 379 -6.41 8.99 -12.14
N ILE A 380 -6.29 8.78 -10.83
CA ILE A 380 -7.44 8.76 -9.92
C ILE A 380 -8.14 10.13 -9.86
N SER A 381 -7.40 11.22 -10.08
CA SER A 381 -7.95 12.58 -10.19
C SER A 381 -9.05 12.70 -11.24
N ASN A 382 -9.09 11.84 -12.27
CA ASN A 382 -10.10 11.92 -13.31
C ASN A 382 -11.45 11.35 -12.89
N TYR A 383 -11.48 10.61 -11.78
CA TYR A 383 -12.65 9.90 -11.29
C TYR A 383 -13.14 10.38 -9.92
N MET A 384 -12.46 11.37 -9.37
CA MET A 384 -12.82 12.02 -8.11
C MET A 384 -13.13 13.50 -8.33
N ALA A 385 -13.74 14.12 -7.31
CA ALA A 385 -14.05 15.54 -7.37
C ALA A 385 -12.79 16.39 -7.60
N LYS A 386 -12.93 17.44 -8.42
CA LYS A 386 -11.88 18.44 -8.63
C LYS A 386 -11.93 19.52 -7.54
N VAL A 387 -10.80 20.23 -7.39
CA VAL A 387 -10.63 21.36 -6.48
C VAL A 387 -10.66 22.67 -7.26
#